data_6d87a9030703c0f028940aa62c7e6550
#
_entry.id   6d87a9030703c0f028940aa62c7e6550
#
_cell.length_a   1.000
_cell.length_b   1.000
_cell.length_c   1.000
_cell.angle_alpha   90.00
_cell.angle_beta   90.00
_cell.angle_gamma   90.00
#
_symmetry.space_group_name_H-M   'P 1'
#
loop_
_entity.id
_entity.type
_entity.pdbx_description
1 polymer ?
#
loop_
_entity_poly.entity_id
_entity_poly.type
_entity_poly.pdbx_seq_one_letter_code
_entity_poly.pdbx_strand_id
1 'polypeptide(L)'
;MNKFLIAISFFISLLSSAQAVSYSSSEIYDDLLRLQNKTTVMYVAAHPDDENTRIISWLTHEKHVDAVYLSLTRGDGGQNLIGTEKGELLGLLRTQELLEARKIDKGRQWFTRALDFGYSKTVTETLKFWDKEQILGDVVWAIRKNRPEIIITRFDPNSNGETHGHHTASAILAM
;
A
#
# COMPACT_ATOMS: atom_id res chain seq x y z
N MET A 1 -5.58 26.46 -45.03
CA MET A 1 -6.13 25.86 -43.83
C MET A 1 -6.09 26.94 -42.74
N ASN A 2 -7.25 27.40 -42.36
CA ASN A 2 -7.45 28.69 -41.71
C ASN A 2 -6.87 28.77 -40.30
N LYS A 3 -6.02 29.77 -40.07
CA LYS A 3 -5.48 30.12 -38.72
C LYS A 3 -6.60 30.29 -37.65
N PHE A 4 -7.81 30.57 -38.10
CA PHE A 4 -9.01 30.66 -37.25
C PHE A 4 -9.50 29.32 -36.72
N LEU A 5 -9.39 28.25 -37.49
CA LEU A 5 -9.74 26.88 -37.05
C LEU A 5 -8.74 26.33 -36.03
N ILE A 6 -7.46 26.69 -36.14
CA ILE A 6 -6.41 26.29 -35.19
C ILE A 6 -6.61 27.03 -33.85
N ALA A 7 -6.99 28.29 -33.87
CA ALA A 7 -7.26 29.07 -32.65
C ALA A 7 -8.50 28.53 -31.91
N ILE A 8 -9.56 28.12 -32.61
CA ILE A 8 -10.76 27.51 -32.02
C ILE A 8 -10.45 26.16 -31.43
N SER A 9 -9.63 25.30 -32.10
CA SER A 9 -9.20 24.02 -31.54
C SER A 9 -8.36 24.18 -30.25
N PHE A 10 -7.51 25.19 -30.18
CA PHE A 10 -6.71 25.48 -28.98
C PHE A 10 -7.57 26.00 -27.84
N PHE A 11 -8.61 26.77 -28.11
CA PHE A 11 -9.54 27.28 -27.09
C PHE A 11 -10.46 26.18 -26.52
N ILE A 12 -10.88 25.21 -27.34
CA ILE A 12 -11.70 24.08 -26.93
C ILE A 12 -10.89 23.12 -26.02
N SER A 13 -9.60 22.94 -26.28
CA SER A 13 -8.72 22.12 -25.41
C SER A 13 -8.44 22.76 -24.04
N LEU A 14 -8.54 24.10 -23.92
CA LEU A 14 -8.41 24.80 -22.65
C LEU A 14 -9.67 24.74 -21.77
N LEU A 15 -10.84 24.44 -22.36
CA LEU A 15 -12.11 24.32 -21.62
C LEU A 15 -12.35 22.93 -21.03
N SER A 16 -11.51 21.93 -21.37
CA SER A 16 -11.77 20.53 -21.01
C SER A 16 -11.11 20.03 -19.71
N SER A 17 -10.50 20.89 -18.90
CA SER A 17 -9.68 20.42 -17.77
C SER A 17 -9.99 20.95 -16.37
N ALA A 18 -11.10 21.66 -16.19
CA ALA A 18 -11.49 22.14 -14.86
C ALA A 18 -12.67 21.32 -14.30
N GLN A 19 -12.47 19.99 -14.12
CA GLN A 19 -13.39 19.22 -13.30
C GLN A 19 -12.99 19.45 -11.84
N ALA A 20 -13.66 20.39 -11.17
CA ALA A 20 -13.50 20.57 -9.75
C ALA A 20 -13.94 19.29 -9.02
N VAL A 21 -13.07 18.74 -8.19
CA VAL A 21 -13.44 17.63 -7.31
C VAL A 21 -14.49 18.18 -6.33
N SER A 22 -15.71 17.65 -6.40
CA SER A 22 -16.79 18.00 -5.50
C SER A 22 -16.83 16.97 -4.37
N TYR A 23 -16.64 17.42 -3.14
CA TYR A 23 -16.79 16.61 -1.94
C TYR A 23 -18.22 16.74 -1.41
N SER A 24 -18.79 15.63 -0.94
CA SER A 24 -20.05 15.66 -0.19
C SER A 24 -19.86 16.26 1.19
N SER A 25 -20.93 16.73 1.81
CA SER A 25 -20.88 17.26 3.18
C SER A 25 -20.40 16.21 4.18
N SER A 26 -20.71 14.92 3.95
CA SER A 26 -20.24 13.81 4.78
C SER A 26 -18.74 13.58 4.65
N GLU A 27 -18.19 13.66 3.45
CA GLU A 27 -16.73 13.54 3.23
C GLU A 27 -15.97 14.69 3.90
N ILE A 28 -16.48 15.93 3.76
CA ILE A 28 -15.89 17.10 4.44
C ILE A 28 -15.94 16.92 5.96
N TYR A 29 -17.05 16.44 6.50
CA TYR A 29 -17.19 16.21 7.93
C TYR A 29 -16.22 15.13 8.44
N ASP A 30 -16.09 14.02 7.73
CA ASP A 30 -15.13 12.95 8.04
C ASP A 30 -13.68 13.47 8.04
N ASP A 31 -13.32 14.26 7.04
CA ASP A 31 -11.99 14.87 6.94
C ASP A 31 -11.72 15.85 8.11
N LEU A 32 -12.73 16.60 8.56
CA LEU A 32 -12.61 17.47 9.74
C LEU A 32 -12.39 16.67 11.02
N LEU A 33 -13.04 15.52 11.19
CA LEU A 33 -12.80 14.63 12.33
C LEU A 33 -11.36 14.06 12.30
N ARG A 34 -10.86 13.71 11.13
CA ARG A 34 -9.48 13.23 10.95
C ARG A 34 -8.45 14.28 11.34
N LEU A 35 -8.69 15.57 11.07
CA LEU A 35 -7.78 16.64 11.47
C LEU A 35 -7.62 16.77 13.00
N GLN A 36 -8.57 16.27 13.77
CA GLN A 36 -8.51 16.29 15.24
C GLN A 36 -7.68 15.14 15.82
N ASN A 37 -7.45 14.07 15.05
CA ASN A 37 -6.71 12.91 15.47
C ASN A 37 -5.36 12.86 14.74
N LYS A 38 -4.27 12.96 15.50
CA LYS A 38 -2.90 12.96 14.96
C LYS A 38 -2.23 11.57 15.03
N THR A 39 -2.96 10.58 15.53
CA THR A 39 -2.42 9.21 15.66
C THR A 39 -2.25 8.57 14.30
N THR A 40 -1.08 8.00 14.07
CA THR A 40 -0.78 7.16 12.90
C THR A 40 -0.59 5.73 13.33
N VAL A 41 -1.25 4.80 12.65
CA VAL A 41 -1.10 3.36 12.84
C VAL A 41 -0.53 2.75 11.57
N MET A 42 0.57 2.00 11.68
CA MET A 42 1.15 1.28 10.54
C MET A 42 0.86 -0.21 10.66
N TYR A 43 0.22 -0.75 9.64
CA TYR A 43 0.00 -2.18 9.49
C TYR A 43 1.05 -2.75 8.54
N VAL A 44 1.80 -3.78 8.97
CA VAL A 44 2.92 -4.35 8.22
C VAL A 44 2.63 -5.81 7.88
N ALA A 45 2.82 -6.17 6.62
CA ALA A 45 2.74 -7.54 6.13
C ALA A 45 3.63 -7.77 4.90
N ALA A 46 3.67 -9.00 4.42
CA ALA A 46 4.59 -9.40 3.35
C ALA A 46 4.06 -9.08 1.94
N HIS A 47 2.76 -9.30 1.68
CA HIS A 47 2.20 -9.29 0.32
C HIS A 47 0.93 -8.43 0.23
N PRO A 48 0.49 -8.10 -1.03
CA PRO A 48 -0.77 -7.40 -1.30
C PRO A 48 -1.99 -8.25 -1.00
N ASP A 49 -2.30 -8.93 -0.08
CA ASP A 49 -3.51 -9.67 0.32
C ASP A 49 -3.45 -10.07 1.80
N ASP A 50 -2.36 -9.70 2.44
CA ASP A 50 -2.15 -9.97 3.86
C ASP A 50 -2.81 -8.92 4.76
N GLU A 51 -3.23 -7.78 4.22
CA GLU A 51 -3.83 -6.73 5.03
C GLU A 51 -5.18 -7.16 5.61
N ASN A 52 -5.43 -6.72 6.83
CA ASN A 52 -6.76 -6.80 7.41
C ASN A 52 -7.55 -5.54 7.03
N THR A 53 -8.28 -5.62 5.90
CA THR A 53 -9.08 -4.50 5.38
C THR A 53 -10.10 -3.99 6.38
N ARG A 54 -10.65 -4.86 7.23
CA ARG A 54 -11.62 -4.46 8.28
C ARG A 54 -10.96 -3.61 9.36
N ILE A 55 -9.74 -3.96 9.79
CA ILE A 55 -9.00 -3.16 10.76
C ILE A 55 -8.62 -1.83 10.15
N ILE A 56 -8.11 -1.80 8.92
CA ILE A 56 -7.74 -0.55 8.25
C ILE A 56 -8.97 0.36 8.12
N SER A 57 -10.09 -0.17 7.60
CA SER A 57 -11.32 0.60 7.45
C SER A 57 -11.87 1.10 8.81
N TRP A 58 -11.81 0.27 9.86
CA TRP A 58 -12.23 0.67 11.20
C TRP A 58 -11.36 1.80 11.78
N LEU A 59 -10.04 1.70 11.60
CA LEU A 59 -9.10 2.74 12.03
C LEU A 59 -9.40 4.07 11.33
N THR A 60 -9.65 4.04 10.03
CA THR A 60 -9.81 5.25 9.24
C THR A 60 -11.21 5.87 9.37
N HIS A 61 -12.27 5.08 9.32
CA HIS A 61 -13.65 5.59 9.30
C HIS A 61 -14.26 5.75 10.70
N GLU A 62 -13.94 4.84 11.64
CA GLU A 62 -14.52 4.91 12.99
C GLU A 62 -13.61 5.62 13.99
N LYS A 63 -12.31 5.44 13.88
CA LYS A 63 -11.34 6.05 14.79
C LYS A 63 -10.71 7.31 14.25
N HIS A 64 -10.91 7.59 12.96
CA HIS A 64 -10.37 8.76 12.25
C HIS A 64 -8.84 8.91 12.41
N VAL A 65 -8.13 7.77 12.54
CA VAL A 65 -6.66 7.73 12.59
C VAL A 65 -6.08 7.61 11.18
N ASP A 66 -4.85 8.05 11.02
CA ASP A 66 -4.09 7.87 9.79
C ASP A 66 -3.55 6.43 9.75
N ALA A 67 -4.13 5.57 8.93
CA ALA A 67 -3.70 4.19 8.77
C ALA A 67 -2.80 4.02 7.55
N VAL A 68 -1.64 3.40 7.76
CA VAL A 68 -0.65 3.09 6.72
C VAL A 68 -0.53 1.60 6.57
N TYR A 69 -0.71 1.08 5.37
CA TYR A 69 -0.35 -0.30 5.06
C TYR A 69 1.03 -0.34 4.39
N LEU A 70 1.99 -0.99 5.02
CA LEU A 70 3.29 -1.32 4.46
C LEU A 70 3.29 -2.79 4.04
N SER A 71 3.15 -3.05 2.75
CA SER A 71 3.41 -4.35 2.15
C SER A 71 4.88 -4.43 1.75
N LEU A 72 5.62 -5.45 2.20
CA LEU A 72 7.02 -5.54 1.87
C LEU A 72 7.25 -5.78 0.38
N THR A 73 6.45 -6.63 -0.25
CA THR A 73 6.52 -6.93 -1.68
C THR A 73 5.32 -6.37 -2.44
N ARG A 74 5.35 -6.47 -3.77
CA ARG A 74 4.21 -6.17 -4.65
C ARG A 74 3.46 -7.42 -5.09
N GLY A 75 3.83 -8.61 -4.57
CA GLY A 75 3.19 -9.88 -4.93
C GLY A 75 3.50 -10.36 -6.34
N ASP A 76 4.62 -9.94 -6.90
CA ASP A 76 5.08 -10.25 -8.25
C ASP A 76 5.40 -11.74 -8.45
N GLY A 77 5.79 -12.44 -7.37
CA GLY A 77 6.00 -13.91 -7.37
C GLY A 77 4.75 -14.75 -7.12
N GLY A 78 3.59 -14.10 -6.90
CA GLY A 78 2.34 -14.78 -6.61
C GLY A 78 1.69 -15.46 -7.82
N GLN A 79 0.51 -16.05 -7.58
CA GLN A 79 -0.32 -16.64 -8.63
C GLN A 79 -1.36 -15.63 -9.14
N ASN A 80 -1.62 -15.66 -10.45
CA ASN A 80 -2.73 -14.96 -11.06
C ASN A 80 -3.79 -15.99 -11.50
N LEU A 81 -4.95 -15.98 -10.84
CA LEU A 81 -6.05 -16.90 -11.14
C LEU A 81 -7.03 -16.33 -12.17
N ILE A 82 -6.91 -15.04 -12.52
CA ILE A 82 -7.85 -14.33 -13.38
C ILE A 82 -7.25 -14.07 -14.76
N GLY A 83 -5.95 -13.74 -14.81
CA GLY A 83 -5.25 -13.35 -16.02
C GLY A 83 -3.99 -14.17 -16.29
N THR A 84 -3.23 -13.72 -17.27
CA THR A 84 -1.98 -14.37 -17.71
C THR A 84 -0.72 -13.67 -17.21
N GLU A 85 -0.88 -12.52 -16.58
CA GLU A 85 0.20 -11.67 -16.11
C GLU A 85 0.97 -12.38 -14.98
N LYS A 86 2.30 -12.32 -15.06
CA LYS A 86 3.22 -12.90 -14.08
C LYS A 86 4.39 -11.93 -13.86
N GLY A 87 5.12 -12.13 -12.78
CA GLY A 87 6.30 -11.33 -12.46
C GLY A 87 5.93 -9.84 -12.31
N GLU A 88 6.72 -8.97 -12.90
CA GLU A 88 6.57 -7.50 -12.79
C GLU A 88 5.18 -7.00 -13.19
N LEU A 89 4.57 -7.61 -14.23
CA LEU A 89 3.21 -7.24 -14.65
C LEU A 89 2.17 -7.59 -13.59
N LEU A 90 2.30 -8.74 -12.94
CA LEU A 90 1.43 -9.11 -11.83
C LEU A 90 1.64 -8.16 -10.64
N GLY A 91 2.89 -7.83 -10.31
CA GLY A 91 3.20 -6.86 -9.26
C GLY A 91 2.61 -5.47 -9.53
N LEU A 92 2.58 -5.04 -10.79
CA LEU A 92 1.93 -3.80 -11.20
C LEU A 92 0.41 -3.87 -10.99
N LEU A 93 -0.23 -4.95 -11.44
CA LEU A 93 -1.68 -5.15 -11.23
C LEU A 93 -2.04 -5.15 -9.75
N ARG A 94 -1.37 -5.95 -8.94
CA ARG A 94 -1.62 -6.02 -7.49
C ARG A 94 -1.34 -4.71 -6.77
N THR A 95 -0.38 -3.93 -7.24
CA THR A 95 -0.18 -2.57 -6.76
C THR A 95 -1.42 -1.69 -7.02
N GLN A 96 -2.00 -1.76 -8.23
CA GLN A 96 -3.20 -0.98 -8.55
C GLN A 96 -4.41 -1.45 -7.75
N GLU A 97 -4.58 -2.76 -7.54
CA GLU A 97 -5.64 -3.31 -6.68
C GLU A 97 -5.56 -2.74 -5.25
N LEU A 98 -4.37 -2.70 -4.65
CA LEU A 98 -4.18 -2.10 -3.33
C LEU A 98 -4.47 -0.60 -3.33
N LEU A 99 -4.07 0.13 -4.36
CA LEU A 99 -4.36 1.56 -4.46
C LEU A 99 -5.87 1.83 -4.60
N GLU A 100 -6.61 0.98 -5.32
CA GLU A 100 -8.08 1.06 -5.36
C GLU A 100 -8.72 0.72 -4.02
N ALA A 101 -8.23 -0.30 -3.31
CA ALA A 101 -8.69 -0.62 -1.96
C ALA A 101 -8.47 0.56 -0.99
N ARG A 102 -7.32 1.25 -1.09
CA ARG A 102 -7.01 2.46 -0.27
C ARG A 102 -7.94 3.63 -0.55
N LYS A 103 -8.49 3.76 -1.77
CA LYS A 103 -9.52 4.78 -2.05
C LYS A 103 -10.80 4.54 -1.25
N ILE A 104 -11.13 3.27 -1.02
CA ILE A 104 -12.33 2.87 -0.28
C ILE A 104 -12.11 2.98 1.22
N ASP A 105 -11.04 2.38 1.73
CA ASP A 105 -10.76 2.33 3.17
C ASP A 105 -10.00 3.55 3.71
N LYS A 106 -9.65 4.51 2.84
CA LYS A 106 -8.94 5.75 3.19
C LYS A 106 -7.57 5.56 3.84
N GLY A 107 -7.02 4.35 3.82
CA GLY A 107 -5.65 4.07 4.24
C GLY A 107 -4.62 4.56 3.23
N ARG A 108 -3.35 4.61 3.62
CA ARG A 108 -2.22 4.93 2.74
C ARG A 108 -1.42 3.68 2.43
N GLN A 109 -1.01 3.49 1.17
CA GLN A 109 -0.25 2.35 0.73
C GLN A 109 1.24 2.67 0.60
N TRP A 110 2.07 1.78 1.16
CA TRP A 110 3.52 1.82 1.06
C TRP A 110 4.07 0.45 0.67
N PHE A 111 5.24 0.45 0.02
CA PHE A 111 5.98 -0.76 -0.35
C PHE A 111 7.46 -0.57 -0.06
N THR A 112 8.16 -1.69 0.15
CA THR A 112 9.61 -1.74 0.07
C THR A 112 10.05 -2.14 -1.35
N ARG A 113 11.36 -2.29 -1.55
CA ARG A 113 11.94 -2.84 -2.79
C ARG A 113 11.98 -4.37 -2.83
N ALA A 114 11.51 -5.06 -1.79
CA ALA A 114 11.56 -6.52 -1.75
C ALA A 114 10.76 -7.11 -2.92
N LEU A 115 11.37 -8.06 -3.63
CA LEU A 115 10.72 -8.82 -4.69
C LEU A 115 10.07 -10.07 -4.10
N ASP A 116 8.85 -10.34 -4.50
CA ASP A 116 8.24 -11.62 -4.20
C ASP A 116 8.78 -12.68 -5.17
N PHE A 117 9.45 -13.68 -4.66
CA PHE A 117 10.02 -14.79 -5.44
C PHE A 117 9.20 -16.07 -5.31
N GLY A 118 7.96 -15.97 -4.84
CA GLY A 118 7.08 -17.09 -4.58
C GLY A 118 7.28 -17.68 -3.18
N TYR A 119 6.92 -18.95 -3.00
CA TYR A 119 6.92 -19.58 -1.68
C TYR A 119 8.33 -19.77 -1.12
N SER A 120 8.56 -19.35 0.12
CA SER A 120 9.74 -19.70 0.90
C SER A 120 9.35 -20.42 2.20
N LYS A 121 10.18 -21.38 2.60
CA LYS A 121 9.90 -22.21 3.80
C LYS A 121 10.33 -21.53 5.10
N THR A 122 11.38 -20.72 5.06
CA THR A 122 12.01 -20.17 6.26
C THR A 122 12.37 -18.72 6.10
N VAL A 123 12.46 -18.01 7.23
CA VAL A 123 12.99 -16.64 7.29
C VAL A 123 14.41 -16.55 6.73
N THR A 124 15.26 -17.53 7.05
CA THR A 124 16.65 -17.55 6.57
C THR A 124 16.70 -17.62 5.05
N GLU A 125 15.84 -18.42 4.43
CA GLU A 125 15.71 -18.48 2.97
C GLU A 125 15.28 -17.12 2.42
N THR A 126 14.22 -16.54 2.99
CA THR A 126 13.70 -15.25 2.57
C THR A 126 14.77 -14.15 2.65
N LEU A 127 15.43 -14.01 3.79
CA LEU A 127 16.43 -12.97 4.02
C LEU A 127 17.74 -13.20 3.24
N LYS A 128 17.95 -14.39 2.68
CA LYS A 128 19.03 -14.64 1.74
C LYS A 128 18.74 -14.09 0.34
N PHE A 129 17.48 -14.15 -0.11
CA PHE A 129 17.04 -13.57 -1.39
C PHE A 129 16.77 -12.08 -1.28
N TRP A 130 16.15 -11.65 -0.19
CA TRP A 130 16.05 -10.25 0.14
C TRP A 130 17.38 -9.80 0.75
N ASP A 131 18.01 -8.79 0.21
CA ASP A 131 19.13 -8.15 0.92
C ASP A 131 18.58 -7.56 2.22
N LYS A 132 18.82 -8.27 3.34
CA LYS A 132 18.26 -7.94 4.65
C LYS A 132 18.51 -6.49 5.03
N GLU A 133 19.72 -5.99 4.81
CA GLU A 133 20.09 -4.63 5.22
C GLU A 133 19.35 -3.58 4.38
N GLN A 134 19.18 -3.83 3.08
CA GLN A 134 18.43 -2.91 2.22
C GLN A 134 16.95 -2.91 2.57
N ILE A 135 16.34 -4.08 2.77
CA ILE A 135 14.90 -4.15 3.11
C ILE A 135 14.63 -3.60 4.51
N LEU A 136 15.51 -3.88 5.48
CA LEU A 136 15.44 -3.24 6.79
C LEU A 136 15.56 -1.72 6.67
N GLY A 137 16.47 -1.22 5.83
CA GLY A 137 16.58 0.20 5.53
C GLY A 137 15.29 0.82 5.00
N ASP A 138 14.60 0.13 4.09
CA ASP A 138 13.31 0.57 3.54
C ASP A 138 12.21 0.60 4.61
N VAL A 139 12.13 -0.45 5.45
CA VAL A 139 11.16 -0.51 6.55
C VAL A 139 11.42 0.62 7.56
N VAL A 140 12.67 0.80 7.99
CA VAL A 140 13.06 1.88 8.90
C VAL A 140 12.75 3.25 8.28
N TRP A 141 13.01 3.43 6.98
CA TRP A 141 12.66 4.66 6.29
C TRP A 141 11.14 4.91 6.28
N ALA A 142 10.34 3.88 5.99
CA ALA A 142 8.88 3.96 6.01
C ALA A 142 8.36 4.34 7.41
N ILE A 143 8.90 3.71 8.47
CA ILE A 143 8.55 4.02 9.86
C ILE A 143 8.92 5.47 10.20
N ARG A 144 10.14 5.91 9.90
CA ARG A 144 10.60 7.28 10.17
C ARG A 144 9.83 8.33 9.38
N LYS A 145 9.43 8.01 8.15
CA LYS A 145 8.65 8.91 7.30
C LYS A 145 7.23 9.09 7.78
N ASN A 146 6.59 8.01 8.21
CA ASN A 146 5.19 8.01 8.66
C ASN A 146 5.05 8.25 10.16
N ARG A 147 6.08 7.97 10.96
CA ARG A 147 6.13 8.17 12.42
C ARG A 147 4.91 7.58 13.15
N PRO A 148 4.57 6.30 12.93
CA PRO A 148 3.43 5.69 13.59
C PRO A 148 3.67 5.58 15.10
N GLU A 149 2.63 5.83 15.89
CA GLU A 149 2.60 5.56 17.33
C GLU A 149 2.35 4.07 17.62
N ILE A 150 1.72 3.37 16.67
CA ILE A 150 1.42 1.94 16.79
C ILE A 150 1.83 1.24 15.49
N ILE A 151 2.57 0.14 15.64
CA ILE A 151 2.85 -0.78 14.54
C ILE A 151 2.13 -2.10 14.83
N ILE A 152 1.36 -2.58 13.86
CA ILE A 152 0.66 -3.86 13.89
C ILE A 152 1.32 -4.76 12.86
N THR A 153 1.91 -5.88 13.27
CA THR A 153 2.39 -6.90 12.35
C THR A 153 1.28 -7.93 12.08
N ARG A 154 1.08 -8.29 10.83
CA ARG A 154 0.11 -9.32 10.44
C ARG A 154 0.47 -10.68 10.99
N PHE A 155 1.76 -10.97 11.06
CA PHE A 155 2.32 -12.27 11.40
C PHE A 155 3.13 -12.20 12.68
N ASP A 156 3.31 -13.39 13.30
CA ASP A 156 4.16 -13.53 14.49
C ASP A 156 5.64 -13.64 14.07
N PRO A 157 6.53 -12.81 14.60
CA PRO A 157 7.97 -12.89 14.36
C PRO A 157 8.60 -14.18 14.89
N ASN A 158 7.92 -14.89 15.82
CA ASN A 158 8.40 -16.12 16.45
C ASN A 158 7.82 -17.39 15.80
N SER A 159 7.09 -17.29 14.69
CA SER A 159 6.53 -18.44 13.99
C SER A 159 7.63 -19.25 13.29
N ASN A 160 8.21 -20.21 13.98
CA ASN A 160 9.35 -21.04 13.57
C ASN A 160 9.03 -22.00 12.41
N GLY A 161 8.67 -21.49 11.24
CA GLY A 161 8.38 -22.26 10.03
C GLY A 161 6.94 -22.78 9.93
N GLU A 162 6.05 -22.31 10.77
CA GLU A 162 4.60 -22.62 10.70
C GLU A 162 3.89 -21.84 9.58
N THR A 163 4.54 -20.80 9.07
CA THR A 163 4.03 -19.96 7.99
C THR A 163 5.08 -19.76 6.90
N HIS A 164 4.67 -19.19 5.78
CA HIS A 164 5.54 -18.75 4.71
C HIS A 164 6.68 -17.84 5.25
N GLY A 165 7.90 -18.08 4.82
CA GLY A 165 9.09 -17.35 5.29
C GLY A 165 9.00 -15.83 5.13
N HIS A 166 8.37 -15.33 4.06
CA HIS A 166 8.10 -13.90 3.86
C HIS A 166 7.24 -13.32 5.00
N HIS A 167 6.23 -14.08 5.48
CA HIS A 167 5.33 -13.65 6.55
C HIS A 167 6.12 -13.37 7.83
N THR A 168 6.87 -14.35 8.29
CA THR A 168 7.69 -14.19 9.50
C THR A 168 8.77 -13.12 9.31
N ALA A 169 9.41 -13.06 8.12
CA ALA A 169 10.41 -12.04 7.82
C ALA A 169 9.83 -10.61 7.87
N SER A 170 8.60 -10.42 7.38
CA SER A 170 7.94 -9.11 7.44
C SER A 170 7.73 -8.61 8.87
N ALA A 171 7.36 -9.51 9.79
CA ALA A 171 7.19 -9.18 11.19
C ALA A 171 8.53 -8.88 11.88
N ILE A 172 9.58 -9.68 11.62
CA ILE A 172 10.92 -9.46 12.18
C ILE A 172 11.51 -8.12 11.73
N LEU A 173 11.32 -7.74 10.45
CA LEU A 173 11.86 -6.50 9.90
C LEU A 173 11.11 -5.25 10.41
N ALA A 174 9.92 -5.41 10.98
CA ALA A 174 9.11 -4.32 11.52
C ALA A 174 9.35 -4.06 13.03
N MET A 175 10.12 -4.92 13.69
CA MET A 175 10.45 -4.83 15.11
C MET A 175 11.84 -4.23 15.35
#